data_0dff7224b8f253ee97d8b44811078925
#
_entry.id   0dff7224b8f253ee97d8b44811078925
#
_cell.length_a   1.000
_cell.length_b   1.000
_cell.length_c   1.000
_cell.angle_alpha   90.00
_cell.angle_beta   90.00
_cell.angle_gamma   90.00
#
_symmetry.space_group_name_H-M   'P 1'
#
loop_
_entity.id
_entity.type
_entity.pdbx_description
1 polymer ?
#
loop_
_entity_poly.entity_id
_entity_poly.type
_entity_poly.pdbx_seq_one_letter_code
_entity_poly.pdbx_strand_id
1 'polypeptide(L)'
;MSFRVRRDPQYVFVPGQFARIGLIKEDGETIWRAYSIVSAPHESFLEFFLLVVPTGVFSSRVGRFNIGDTMLVEQVPQGFLTVDRFKQAGRDQDLWLIATGTGMAPYISMLRDEAVWKRFENIVLVLSVRERHDLGYTEELERLAAGHASEGLSKFHFVKTLTRDTLHGALHGRINTLVESGALETAAGVPLSDARSRFMLCGNPEMVETMRKLLKSRGFRMNRKLEPGHIIVENYW
;
A
#
# COMPACT_ATOMS: atom_id res chain seq x y z
N MET A 1 2.38 14.35 0.02
CA MET A 1 1.70 15.09 -1.09
C MET A 1 1.10 14.09 -2.04
N SER A 2 -0.15 14.28 -2.49
CA SER A 2 -0.74 13.55 -3.61
C SER A 2 -0.96 14.48 -4.80
N PHE A 3 -0.97 13.94 -6.00
CA PHE A 3 -1.30 14.66 -7.22
C PHE A 3 -1.97 13.73 -8.24
N ARG A 4 -2.72 14.31 -9.17
CA ARG A 4 -3.46 13.59 -10.20
C ARG A 4 -3.05 14.04 -11.58
N VAL A 5 -2.94 13.10 -12.49
CA VAL A 5 -2.73 13.35 -13.91
C VAL A 5 -3.85 12.74 -14.72
N ARG A 6 -4.16 13.34 -15.88
CA ARG A 6 -5.15 12.79 -16.80
C ARG A 6 -4.68 11.40 -17.26
N ARG A 7 -5.56 10.42 -17.17
CA ARG A 7 -5.31 9.06 -17.63
C ARG A 7 -5.71 8.91 -19.10
N ASP A 8 -4.86 8.27 -19.88
CA ASP A 8 -5.25 7.76 -21.19
C ASP A 8 -6.30 6.64 -20.98
N PRO A 9 -7.46 6.66 -21.66
CA PRO A 9 -8.47 5.60 -21.57
C PRO A 9 -7.94 4.20 -21.86
N GLN A 10 -6.88 4.08 -22.66
CA GLN A 10 -6.23 2.80 -22.99
C GLN A 10 -5.23 2.34 -21.91
N TYR A 11 -4.93 3.17 -20.92
CA TYR A 11 -4.03 2.81 -19.84
C TYR A 11 -4.74 1.90 -18.83
N VAL A 12 -4.52 0.60 -18.95
CA VAL A 12 -5.14 -0.43 -18.09
C VAL A 12 -4.12 -0.91 -17.07
N PHE A 13 -4.50 -0.94 -15.82
CA PHE A 13 -3.67 -1.44 -14.72
C PHE A 13 -4.49 -2.25 -13.72
N VAL A 14 -3.80 -3.04 -12.92
CA VAL A 14 -4.37 -3.80 -11.79
C VAL A 14 -4.04 -3.08 -10.49
N PRO A 15 -4.98 -2.94 -9.53
CA PRO A 15 -4.69 -2.36 -8.21
C PRO A 15 -3.46 -2.96 -7.56
N GLY A 16 -2.55 -2.10 -7.12
CA GLY A 16 -1.26 -2.51 -6.56
C GLY A 16 -0.08 -2.39 -7.51
N GLN A 17 -0.31 -2.13 -8.80
CA GLN A 17 0.76 -1.83 -9.74
C GLN A 17 1.28 -0.40 -9.58
N PHE A 18 2.48 -0.16 -10.11
CA PHE A 18 3.10 1.16 -10.22
C PHE A 18 3.27 1.59 -11.67
N ALA A 19 3.39 2.90 -11.89
CA ALA A 19 3.84 3.48 -13.14
C ALA A 19 5.21 4.13 -12.97
N ARG A 20 6.02 4.11 -14.02
CA ARG A 20 7.18 5.01 -14.09
C ARG A 20 6.69 6.35 -14.61
N ILE A 21 6.97 7.40 -13.85
CA ILE A 21 6.67 8.78 -14.24
C ILE A 21 7.96 9.54 -14.49
N GLY A 22 7.94 10.40 -15.49
CA GLY A 22 9.12 11.06 -16.03
C GLY A 22 9.01 12.58 -16.06
N LEU A 23 10.13 13.24 -15.79
CA LEU A 23 10.31 14.68 -15.93
C LEU A 23 11.43 14.95 -16.91
N ILE A 24 11.19 15.80 -17.89
CA ILE A 24 12.22 16.26 -18.82
C ILE A 24 13.05 17.32 -18.13
N LYS A 25 14.37 17.13 -18.11
CA LYS A 25 15.35 18.12 -17.64
C LYS A 25 15.58 19.21 -18.69
N GLU A 26 16.24 20.28 -18.28
CA GLU A 26 16.65 21.39 -19.20
C GLU A 26 17.60 20.92 -20.31
N ASP A 27 18.42 19.90 -20.04
CA ASP A 27 19.33 19.27 -21.00
C ASP A 27 18.63 18.26 -21.95
N GLY A 28 17.31 18.09 -21.83
CA GLY A 28 16.49 17.17 -22.64
C GLY A 28 16.47 15.73 -22.14
N GLU A 29 17.29 15.36 -21.14
CA GLU A 29 17.20 14.03 -20.54
C GLU A 29 15.92 13.87 -19.71
N THR A 30 15.40 12.65 -19.64
CA THR A 30 14.24 12.34 -18.79
C THR A 30 14.66 11.59 -17.53
N ILE A 31 14.26 12.14 -16.39
CA ILE A 31 14.40 11.45 -15.10
C ILE A 31 13.14 10.62 -14.87
N TRP A 32 13.28 9.32 -14.76
CA TRP A 32 12.19 8.39 -14.47
C TRP A 32 12.21 7.93 -13.01
N ARG A 33 11.03 7.84 -12.40
CA ARG A 33 10.84 7.24 -11.07
C ARG A 33 9.57 6.40 -11.05
N ALA A 34 9.64 5.28 -10.33
CA ALA A 34 8.50 4.41 -10.09
C ALA A 34 7.68 4.93 -8.92
N TYR A 35 6.36 4.99 -9.10
CA TYR A 35 5.39 5.33 -8.05
C TYR A 35 4.17 4.43 -8.18
N SER A 36 3.74 3.84 -7.06
CA SER A 36 2.51 3.06 -7.05
C SER A 36 1.31 3.93 -7.39
N ILE A 37 0.41 3.36 -8.17
CA ILE A 37 -0.84 4.00 -8.56
C ILE A 37 -1.79 3.94 -7.37
N VAL A 38 -2.33 5.08 -6.99
CA VAL A 38 -3.29 5.23 -5.87
C VAL A 38 -4.73 5.13 -6.35
N SER A 39 -4.99 5.63 -7.56
CA SER A 39 -6.33 5.56 -8.17
C SER A 39 -6.80 4.14 -8.39
N ALA A 40 -8.11 3.94 -8.42
CA ALA A 40 -8.71 2.67 -8.83
C ALA A 40 -8.81 2.57 -10.36
N PRO A 41 -8.95 1.35 -10.93
CA PRO A 41 -9.05 1.16 -12.38
C PRO A 41 -10.25 1.82 -13.04
N HIS A 42 -11.31 2.11 -12.31
CA HIS A 42 -12.51 2.79 -12.82
C HIS A 42 -12.39 4.32 -12.84
N GLU A 43 -11.37 4.91 -12.17
CA GLU A 43 -11.17 6.36 -12.12
C GLU A 43 -10.55 6.87 -13.44
N SER A 44 -10.96 8.06 -13.87
CA SER A 44 -10.51 8.69 -15.13
C SER A 44 -9.14 9.37 -15.05
N PHE A 45 -8.46 9.27 -13.94
CA PHE A 45 -7.15 9.85 -13.67
C PHE A 45 -6.20 8.82 -13.05
N LEU A 46 -4.91 9.11 -13.10
CA LEU A 46 -3.91 8.42 -12.29
C LEU A 46 -3.55 9.33 -11.12
N GLU A 47 -3.64 8.80 -9.92
CA GLU A 47 -3.22 9.47 -8.68
C GLU A 47 -1.94 8.83 -8.17
N PHE A 48 -1.02 9.66 -7.72
CA PHE A 48 0.24 9.23 -7.11
C PHE A 48 0.42 9.90 -5.75
N PHE A 49 1.05 9.19 -4.83
CA PHE A 49 1.39 9.68 -3.50
C PHE A 49 2.89 9.62 -3.28
N LEU A 50 3.50 10.74 -2.96
CA LEU A 50 4.94 10.84 -2.76
C LEU A 50 5.32 11.68 -1.53
N LEU A 51 6.50 11.40 -1.00
CA LEU A 51 7.18 12.28 -0.06
C LEU A 51 8.06 13.26 -0.85
N VAL A 52 7.85 14.56 -0.62
CA VAL A 52 8.73 15.59 -1.21
C VAL A 52 10.03 15.64 -0.42
N VAL A 53 11.11 15.19 -1.04
CA VAL A 53 12.47 15.30 -0.49
C VAL A 53 13.07 16.60 -1.02
N PRO A 54 13.40 17.58 -0.16
CA PRO A 54 13.85 18.90 -0.60
C PRO A 54 15.06 18.88 -1.55
N THR A 55 15.99 17.96 -1.31
CA THR A 55 17.20 17.75 -2.14
C THR A 55 17.02 16.72 -3.24
N GLY A 56 15.84 16.09 -3.33
CA GLY A 56 15.55 15.06 -4.32
C GLY A 56 15.36 15.65 -5.71
N VAL A 57 16.12 15.18 -6.69
CA VAL A 57 16.09 15.68 -8.07
C VAL A 57 14.71 15.59 -8.73
N PHE A 58 13.90 14.59 -8.36
CA PHE A 58 12.57 14.36 -8.92
C PHE A 58 11.47 14.97 -8.04
N SER A 59 11.36 14.54 -6.79
CA SER A 59 10.22 14.91 -5.93
C SER A 59 10.19 16.39 -5.55
N SER A 60 11.35 17.06 -5.46
CA SER A 60 11.41 18.52 -5.24
C SER A 60 10.83 19.30 -6.43
N ARG A 61 10.98 18.79 -7.65
CA ARG A 61 10.40 19.40 -8.87
C ARG A 61 8.90 19.17 -8.92
N VAL A 62 8.44 17.93 -8.69
CA VAL A 62 7.00 17.62 -8.62
C VAL A 62 6.31 18.45 -7.54
N GLY A 63 6.98 18.68 -6.39
CA GLY A 63 6.46 19.52 -5.32
C GLY A 63 6.22 21.00 -5.69
N ARG A 64 6.73 21.44 -6.84
CA ARG A 64 6.53 22.82 -7.38
C ARG A 64 5.54 22.87 -8.54
N PHE A 65 4.99 21.73 -8.94
CA PHE A 65 4.05 21.68 -10.07
C PHE A 65 2.76 22.41 -9.75
N ASN A 66 2.24 23.09 -10.76
CA ASN A 66 0.94 23.72 -10.77
C ASN A 66 -0.04 22.92 -11.62
N ILE A 67 -1.32 23.21 -11.46
CA ILE A 67 -2.36 22.63 -12.33
C ILE A 67 -2.09 23.07 -13.77
N GLY A 68 -2.00 22.12 -14.68
CA GLY A 68 -1.69 22.34 -16.10
C GLY A 68 -0.26 21.96 -16.49
N ASP A 69 0.63 21.75 -15.53
CA ASP A 69 1.97 21.23 -15.82
C ASP A 69 1.89 19.79 -16.34
N THR A 70 2.86 19.43 -17.17
CA THR A 70 2.90 18.12 -17.84
C THR A 70 3.97 17.21 -17.28
N MET A 71 3.68 15.91 -17.25
CA MET A 71 4.66 14.88 -16.92
C MET A 71 4.48 13.68 -17.85
N LEU A 72 5.54 12.90 -18.01
CA LEU A 72 5.50 11.67 -18.78
C LEU A 72 5.04 10.52 -17.89
N VAL A 73 4.24 9.64 -18.45
CA VAL A 73 3.85 8.36 -17.80
C VAL A 73 4.20 7.26 -18.78
N GLU A 74 4.95 6.26 -18.31
CA GLU A 74 5.28 5.08 -19.10
C GLU A 74 3.99 4.32 -19.47
N GLN A 75 3.86 3.88 -20.70
CA GLN A 75 2.60 3.31 -21.23
C GLN A 75 2.18 2.00 -20.56
N VAL A 76 3.12 1.25 -20.01
CA VAL A 76 2.86 -0.08 -19.43
C VAL A 76 3.04 -0.02 -17.91
N PRO A 77 1.97 -0.26 -17.13
CA PRO A 77 2.09 -0.39 -15.68
C PRO A 77 2.89 -1.64 -15.32
N GLN A 78 3.59 -1.57 -14.21
CA GLN A 78 4.48 -2.62 -13.74
C GLN A 78 4.16 -3.00 -12.29
N GLY A 79 4.83 -4.02 -11.77
CA GLY A 79 4.69 -4.45 -10.38
C GLY A 79 3.86 -5.72 -10.22
N PHE A 80 4.11 -6.39 -9.10
CA PHE A 80 3.52 -7.68 -8.78
C PHE A 80 2.82 -7.69 -7.42
N LEU A 81 2.66 -6.53 -6.79
CA LEU A 81 1.96 -6.40 -5.52
C LEU A 81 0.44 -6.36 -5.76
N THR A 82 -0.11 -7.42 -6.34
CA THR A 82 -1.53 -7.51 -6.69
C THR A 82 -2.22 -8.65 -5.95
N VAL A 83 -3.48 -8.44 -5.56
CA VAL A 83 -4.27 -9.43 -4.80
C VAL A 83 -4.48 -10.72 -5.59
N ASP A 84 -4.55 -10.65 -6.91
CA ASP A 84 -4.75 -11.80 -7.80
C ASP A 84 -3.64 -12.84 -7.74
N ARG A 85 -2.50 -12.49 -7.20
CA ARG A 85 -1.40 -13.44 -6.95
C ARG A 85 -1.72 -14.46 -5.86
N PHE A 86 -2.66 -14.18 -4.98
CA PHE A 86 -3.18 -15.15 -4.03
C PHE A 86 -4.28 -16.00 -4.67
N LYS A 87 -3.92 -16.81 -5.66
CA LYS A 87 -4.86 -17.57 -6.51
C LYS A 87 -5.85 -18.45 -5.75
N GLN A 88 -5.47 -18.92 -4.57
CA GLN A 88 -6.27 -19.80 -3.71
C GLN A 88 -6.93 -19.06 -2.55
N ALA A 89 -6.80 -17.72 -2.50
CA ALA A 89 -7.41 -16.94 -1.43
C ALA A 89 -8.93 -16.83 -1.63
N GLY A 90 -9.66 -17.03 -0.56
CA GLY A 90 -11.12 -17.00 -0.50
C GLY A 90 -11.64 -16.31 0.75
N ARG A 91 -12.97 -16.32 0.88
CA ARG A 91 -13.72 -15.69 1.97
C ARG A 91 -13.43 -16.21 3.38
N ASP A 92 -12.72 -17.29 3.49
CA ASP A 92 -12.24 -17.89 4.75
C ASP A 92 -10.86 -17.35 5.18
N GLN A 93 -10.32 -16.36 4.46
CA GLN A 93 -8.98 -15.84 4.69
C GLN A 93 -8.98 -14.35 5.02
N ASP A 94 -7.86 -13.89 5.60
CA ASP A 94 -7.64 -12.53 6.07
C ASP A 94 -6.47 -11.91 5.29
N LEU A 95 -6.69 -10.70 4.75
CA LEU A 95 -5.68 -9.95 4.03
C LEU A 95 -5.04 -8.89 4.95
N TRP A 96 -3.73 -9.00 5.17
CA TRP A 96 -2.93 -8.06 5.92
C TRP A 96 -2.11 -7.19 4.97
N LEU A 97 -2.47 -5.93 4.87
CA LEU A 97 -1.82 -4.89 4.08
C LEU A 97 -0.89 -4.09 5.01
N ILE A 98 0.40 -4.37 4.98
CA ILE A 98 1.37 -3.77 5.92
C ILE A 98 2.22 -2.73 5.18
N ALA A 99 2.11 -1.48 5.60
CA ALA A 99 2.76 -0.34 4.96
C ALA A 99 3.59 0.52 5.91
N THR A 100 4.64 1.12 5.37
CA THR A 100 5.30 2.28 5.98
C THR A 100 5.23 3.49 5.05
N GLY A 101 4.80 4.64 5.58
CA GLY A 101 4.76 5.90 4.84
C GLY A 101 3.99 5.79 3.52
N THR A 102 4.63 6.22 2.42
CA THR A 102 4.03 6.17 1.07
C THR A 102 3.80 4.75 0.53
N GLY A 103 4.34 3.72 1.17
CA GLY A 103 4.09 2.31 0.83
C GLY A 103 2.62 1.89 0.96
N MET A 104 1.77 2.73 1.51
CA MET A 104 0.33 2.50 1.52
C MET A 104 -0.35 2.77 0.17
N ALA A 105 0.30 3.48 -0.75
CA ALA A 105 -0.30 3.89 -2.03
C ALA A 105 -0.93 2.74 -2.83
N PRO A 106 -0.27 1.58 -3.04
CA PRO A 106 -0.86 0.45 -3.74
C PRO A 106 -2.11 -0.11 -3.02
N TYR A 107 -2.15 0.01 -1.70
CA TYR A 107 -3.27 -0.48 -0.90
C TYR A 107 -4.50 0.42 -1.00
N ILE A 108 -4.31 1.74 -1.13
CA ILE A 108 -5.43 2.66 -1.42
C ILE A 108 -6.09 2.29 -2.74
N SER A 109 -5.30 2.02 -3.80
CA SER A 109 -5.83 1.55 -5.08
C SER A 109 -6.66 0.27 -4.94
N MET A 110 -6.17 -0.71 -4.15
CA MET A 110 -6.91 -1.95 -3.88
C MET A 110 -8.21 -1.69 -3.10
N LEU A 111 -8.15 -0.84 -2.07
CA LEU A 111 -9.31 -0.54 -1.22
C LEU A 111 -10.38 0.29 -1.93
N ARG A 112 -10.03 1.03 -2.99
CA ARG A 112 -10.97 1.72 -3.88
C ARG A 112 -11.60 0.79 -4.91
N ASP A 113 -11.10 -0.43 -5.08
CA ASP A 113 -11.64 -1.43 -5.98
C ASP A 113 -12.58 -2.37 -5.22
N GLU A 114 -13.83 -2.50 -5.70
CA GLU A 114 -14.83 -3.37 -5.06
C GLU A 114 -14.42 -4.85 -5.01
N ALA A 115 -13.57 -5.30 -5.92
CA ALA A 115 -13.20 -6.71 -6.03
C ALA A 115 -12.50 -7.25 -4.77
N VAL A 116 -11.67 -6.43 -4.11
CA VAL A 116 -10.95 -6.88 -2.91
C VAL A 116 -11.90 -7.17 -1.74
N TRP A 117 -12.98 -6.38 -1.61
CA TRP A 117 -13.95 -6.48 -0.50
C TRP A 117 -14.80 -7.76 -0.54
N LYS A 118 -14.91 -8.38 -1.71
CA LYS A 118 -15.66 -9.64 -1.92
C LYS A 118 -14.81 -10.88 -1.72
N ARG A 119 -13.47 -10.71 -1.53
CA ARG A 119 -12.51 -11.82 -1.61
C ARG A 119 -12.04 -12.36 -0.26
N PHE A 120 -11.99 -11.53 0.78
CA PHE A 120 -11.48 -11.91 2.10
C PHE A 120 -12.56 -11.73 3.17
N GLU A 121 -12.40 -12.39 4.31
CA GLU A 121 -13.25 -12.15 5.47
C GLU A 121 -12.87 -10.85 6.17
N ASN A 122 -11.58 -10.70 6.46
CA ASN A 122 -11.04 -9.47 7.04
C ASN A 122 -9.98 -8.86 6.12
N ILE A 123 -9.96 -7.54 6.05
CA ILE A 123 -8.88 -6.75 5.47
C ILE A 123 -8.31 -5.88 6.59
N VAL A 124 -7.05 -6.09 6.93
CA VAL A 124 -6.34 -5.34 7.97
C VAL A 124 -5.30 -4.46 7.29
N LEU A 125 -5.48 -3.15 7.31
CA LEU A 125 -4.46 -2.19 6.87
C LEU A 125 -3.68 -1.72 8.10
N VAL A 126 -2.37 -1.96 8.10
CA VAL A 126 -1.42 -1.46 9.08
C VAL A 126 -0.58 -0.36 8.44
N LEU A 127 -0.74 0.87 8.89
CA LEU A 127 0.06 2.00 8.44
C LEU A 127 1.00 2.44 9.56
N SER A 128 2.31 2.32 9.32
CA SER A 128 3.35 2.81 10.21
C SER A 128 3.99 4.08 9.67
N VAL A 129 4.02 5.10 10.50
CA VAL A 129 4.68 6.38 10.21
C VAL A 129 5.58 6.81 11.37
N ARG A 130 6.39 7.83 11.15
CA ARG A 130 7.23 8.39 12.23
C ARG A 130 6.39 9.27 13.14
N GLU A 131 5.66 10.20 12.59
CA GLU A 131 4.92 11.23 13.29
C GLU A 131 3.48 11.34 12.74
N ARG A 132 2.57 11.93 13.51
CA ARG A 132 1.15 12.04 13.15
C ARG A 132 0.90 12.80 11.85
N HIS A 133 1.74 13.78 11.54
CA HIS A 133 1.60 14.56 10.31
C HIS A 133 1.97 13.78 9.03
N ASP A 134 2.63 12.62 9.18
CA ASP A 134 2.95 11.71 8.06
C ASP A 134 1.76 10.80 7.70
N LEU A 135 0.67 10.80 8.48
CA LEU A 135 -0.52 10.00 8.23
C LEU A 135 -1.29 10.58 7.03
N GLY A 136 -1.15 9.94 5.88
CA GLY A 136 -1.93 10.29 4.68
C GLY A 136 -3.22 9.48 4.56
N TYR A 137 -4.20 9.98 3.81
CA TYR A 137 -5.47 9.32 3.49
C TYR A 137 -6.29 8.84 4.71
N THR A 138 -6.00 9.31 5.91
CA THR A 138 -6.64 8.84 7.15
C THR A 138 -8.15 9.00 7.11
N GLU A 139 -8.65 10.15 6.69
CA GLU A 139 -10.09 10.42 6.59
C GLU A 139 -10.80 9.49 5.60
N GLU A 140 -10.16 9.17 4.48
CA GLU A 140 -10.69 8.23 3.50
C GLU A 140 -10.73 6.82 4.06
N LEU A 141 -9.65 6.38 4.72
CA LEU A 141 -9.55 5.06 5.34
C LEU A 141 -10.53 4.88 6.50
N GLU A 142 -10.73 5.91 7.31
CA GLU A 142 -11.71 5.90 8.40
C GLU A 142 -13.15 5.85 7.88
N ARG A 143 -13.44 6.56 6.78
CA ARG A 143 -14.74 6.46 6.09
C ARG A 143 -14.98 5.06 5.51
N LEU A 144 -13.96 4.45 4.90
CA LEU A 144 -14.05 3.08 4.42
C LEU A 144 -14.30 2.10 5.57
N ALA A 145 -13.62 2.26 6.71
CA ALA A 145 -13.83 1.43 7.89
C ALA A 145 -15.27 1.54 8.44
N ALA A 146 -15.85 2.75 8.41
CA ALA A 146 -17.22 2.99 8.87
C ALA A 146 -18.28 2.51 7.87
N GLY A 147 -17.97 2.53 6.56
CA GLY A 147 -18.95 2.30 5.49
C GLY A 147 -19.09 0.86 5.00
N HIS A 148 -18.08 0.00 5.25
CA HIS A 148 -18.05 -1.37 4.73
C HIS A 148 -18.57 -2.43 5.73
N ALA A 149 -19.45 -2.05 6.64
CA ALA A 149 -20.14 -2.99 7.54
C ALA A 149 -21.31 -3.74 6.87
N SER A 150 -21.40 -3.72 5.52
CA SER A 150 -22.48 -4.38 4.77
C SER A 150 -22.33 -5.89 4.75
N GLU A 151 -23.44 -6.61 4.82
CA GLU A 151 -23.45 -8.08 4.69
C GLU A 151 -22.76 -8.53 3.39
N GLY A 152 -21.93 -9.55 3.49
CA GLY A 152 -21.24 -10.16 2.35
C GLY A 152 -19.93 -9.46 1.91
N LEU A 153 -19.54 -8.34 2.53
CA LEU A 153 -18.25 -7.68 2.30
C LEU A 153 -17.24 -8.00 3.41
N SER A 154 -15.96 -7.76 3.13
CA SER A 154 -14.87 -7.91 4.10
C SER A 154 -15.05 -6.91 5.25
N LYS A 155 -14.75 -7.35 6.47
CA LYS A 155 -14.58 -6.43 7.60
C LYS A 155 -13.25 -5.70 7.45
N PHE A 156 -13.28 -4.38 7.58
CA PHE A 156 -12.07 -3.57 7.46
C PHE A 156 -11.56 -3.10 8.82
N HIS A 157 -10.27 -3.30 9.05
CA HIS A 157 -9.57 -2.91 10.27
C HIS A 157 -8.40 -2.00 9.89
N PHE A 158 -8.44 -0.76 10.38
CA PHE A 158 -7.38 0.20 10.13
C PHE A 158 -6.55 0.40 11.41
N VAL A 159 -5.32 -0.10 11.42
CA VAL A 159 -4.37 0.00 12.54
C VAL A 159 -3.28 1.02 12.20
N LYS A 160 -3.25 2.11 12.96
CA LYS A 160 -2.22 3.14 12.87
C LYS A 160 -1.11 2.83 13.86
N THR A 161 0.17 2.98 13.46
CA THR A 161 1.32 2.88 14.36
C THR A 161 2.26 4.05 14.16
N LEU A 162 2.78 4.62 15.26
CA LEU A 162 3.74 5.71 15.24
C LEU A 162 5.02 5.29 15.96
N THR A 163 6.18 5.69 15.40
CA THR A 163 7.48 5.30 15.98
C THR A 163 8.17 6.41 16.77
N ARG A 164 7.77 7.68 16.55
CA ARG A 164 8.39 8.86 17.20
C ARG A 164 7.39 9.81 17.83
N ASP A 165 6.12 9.52 17.71
CA ASP A 165 5.02 10.33 18.22
C ASP A 165 3.97 9.41 18.86
N THR A 166 3.01 9.99 19.58
CA THR A 166 1.87 9.29 20.17
C THR A 166 0.57 9.89 19.66
N LEU A 167 -0.40 9.03 19.35
CA LEU A 167 -1.71 9.42 18.91
C LEU A 167 -2.75 8.53 19.60
N HIS A 168 -3.81 9.14 20.13
CA HIS A 168 -4.91 8.37 20.71
C HIS A 168 -5.51 7.42 19.65
N GLY A 169 -5.69 6.15 20.01
CA GLY A 169 -6.20 5.12 19.09
C GLY A 169 -5.16 4.57 18.11
N ALA A 170 -3.88 4.90 18.28
CA ALA A 170 -2.79 4.31 17.51
C ALA A 170 -1.82 3.56 18.44
N LEU A 171 -1.16 2.54 17.90
CA LEU A 171 -0.08 1.85 18.60
C LEU A 171 1.22 2.67 18.55
N HIS A 172 2.07 2.50 19.56
CA HIS A 172 3.41 3.08 19.55
C HIS A 172 4.46 2.00 19.38
N GLY A 173 5.32 2.13 18.36
CA GLY A 173 6.42 1.20 18.12
C GLY A 173 6.57 0.77 16.66
N ARG A 174 7.61 -0.05 16.43
CA ARG A 174 7.86 -0.64 15.12
C ARG A 174 6.94 -1.84 14.87
N ILE A 175 6.50 -2.05 13.63
CA ILE A 175 5.55 -3.11 13.27
C ILE A 175 6.04 -4.50 13.71
N ASN A 176 7.31 -4.82 13.50
CA ASN A 176 7.87 -6.12 13.89
C ASN A 176 7.73 -6.37 15.40
N THR A 177 8.05 -5.39 16.23
CA THR A 177 7.91 -5.50 17.69
C THR A 177 6.43 -5.65 18.11
N LEU A 178 5.54 -4.95 17.42
CA LEU A 178 4.09 -5.05 17.66
C LEU A 178 3.52 -6.42 17.24
N VAL A 179 4.08 -7.05 16.20
CA VAL A 179 3.75 -8.43 15.84
C VAL A 179 4.32 -9.40 16.86
N GLU A 180 5.59 -9.25 17.27
CA GLU A 180 6.24 -10.13 18.26
C GLU A 180 5.52 -10.17 19.60
N SER A 181 5.03 -9.02 20.06
CA SER A 181 4.27 -8.88 21.31
C SER A 181 2.78 -9.28 21.21
N GLY A 182 2.24 -9.54 20.00
CA GLY A 182 0.82 -9.77 19.78
C GLY A 182 -0.05 -8.50 19.82
N ALA A 183 0.54 -7.32 20.05
CA ALA A 183 -0.20 -6.06 20.15
C ALA A 183 -0.91 -5.69 18.84
N LEU A 184 -0.31 -6.04 17.69
CA LEU A 184 -0.90 -5.77 16.39
C LEU A 184 -2.17 -6.60 16.17
N GLU A 185 -2.13 -7.90 16.49
CA GLU A 185 -3.27 -8.82 16.39
C GLU A 185 -4.39 -8.39 17.33
N THR A 186 -4.05 -8.01 18.55
CA THR A 186 -5.02 -7.51 19.54
C THR A 186 -5.70 -6.22 19.04
N ALA A 187 -4.95 -5.27 18.49
CA ALA A 187 -5.49 -4.02 17.99
C ALA A 187 -6.38 -4.22 16.74
N ALA A 188 -6.02 -5.18 15.89
CA ALA A 188 -6.82 -5.53 14.71
C ALA A 188 -8.04 -6.39 15.06
N GLY A 189 -8.03 -7.11 16.19
CA GLY A 189 -9.04 -8.12 16.50
C GLY A 189 -9.00 -9.34 15.57
N VAL A 190 -7.89 -9.53 14.85
CA VAL A 190 -7.70 -10.60 13.85
C VAL A 190 -6.41 -11.35 14.19
N PRO A 191 -6.44 -12.65 14.50
CA PRO A 191 -5.23 -13.41 14.83
C PRO A 191 -4.43 -13.75 13.56
N LEU A 192 -3.12 -13.85 13.70
CA LEU A 192 -2.25 -14.38 12.64
C LEU A 192 -2.30 -15.91 12.63
N SER A 193 -2.65 -16.47 11.49
CA SER A 193 -2.75 -17.91 11.27
C SER A 193 -2.21 -18.28 9.88
N ASP A 194 -1.43 -19.33 9.79
CA ASP A 194 -0.90 -19.84 8.53
C ASP A 194 -2.00 -20.32 7.57
N ALA A 195 -3.08 -20.85 8.12
CA ALA A 195 -4.24 -21.25 7.33
C ALA A 195 -4.96 -20.03 6.70
N ARG A 196 -5.07 -18.92 7.44
CA ARG A 196 -5.94 -17.80 7.06
C ARG A 196 -5.20 -16.58 6.53
N SER A 197 -4.08 -16.20 7.14
CA SER A 197 -3.45 -14.90 6.89
C SER A 197 -2.69 -14.85 5.56
N ARG A 198 -2.91 -13.76 4.81
CA ARG A 198 -2.19 -13.40 3.58
C ARG A 198 -1.63 -12.01 3.76
N PHE A 199 -0.35 -11.84 3.47
CA PHE A 199 0.40 -10.61 3.75
C PHE A 199 0.87 -9.95 2.47
N MET A 200 0.66 -8.66 2.38
CA MET A 200 1.28 -7.78 1.40
C MET A 200 2.11 -6.75 2.16
N LEU A 201 3.42 -6.70 1.89
CA LEU A 201 4.36 -5.82 2.57
C LEU A 201 4.88 -4.78 1.58
N CYS A 202 4.75 -3.50 1.90
CA CYS A 202 5.22 -2.41 1.04
C CYS A 202 5.77 -1.23 1.85
N GLY A 203 6.84 -0.62 1.38
CA GLY A 203 7.43 0.57 1.97
C GLY A 203 8.94 0.46 2.23
N ASN A 204 9.39 0.88 3.41
CA ASN A 204 10.81 0.89 3.77
C ASN A 204 11.42 -0.52 3.64
N PRO A 205 12.54 -0.69 2.89
CA PRO A 205 13.17 -1.99 2.67
C PRO A 205 13.59 -2.72 3.95
N GLU A 206 14.05 -1.99 4.97
CA GLU A 206 14.42 -2.60 6.26
C GLU A 206 13.18 -3.20 6.96
N MET A 207 12.05 -2.48 6.92
CA MET A 207 10.78 -2.99 7.46
C MET A 207 10.32 -4.23 6.70
N VAL A 208 10.31 -4.17 5.37
CA VAL A 208 9.88 -5.31 4.53
C VAL A 208 10.74 -6.54 4.80
N GLU A 209 12.06 -6.37 4.86
CA GLU A 209 12.98 -7.50 5.11
C GLU A 209 12.83 -8.07 6.52
N THR A 210 12.70 -7.20 7.55
CA THR A 210 12.52 -7.63 8.94
C THR A 210 11.18 -8.37 9.11
N MET A 211 10.11 -7.83 8.57
CA MET A 211 8.79 -8.46 8.60
C MET A 211 8.79 -9.79 7.82
N ARG A 212 9.42 -9.84 6.66
CA ARG A 212 9.56 -11.08 5.88
C ARG A 212 10.26 -12.18 6.68
N LYS A 213 11.36 -11.85 7.38
CA LYS A 213 12.09 -12.80 8.24
C LYS A 213 11.22 -13.27 9.41
N LEU A 214 10.57 -12.33 10.10
CA LEU A 214 9.69 -12.63 11.23
C LEU A 214 8.52 -13.53 10.82
N LEU A 215 7.82 -13.20 9.74
CA LEU A 215 6.72 -14.03 9.26
C LEU A 215 7.20 -15.43 8.83
N LYS A 216 8.36 -15.53 8.19
CA LYS A 216 8.95 -16.84 7.84
C LYS A 216 9.31 -17.67 9.08
N SER A 217 9.82 -17.10 10.15
CA SER A 217 10.09 -17.81 11.41
C SER A 217 8.82 -18.31 12.11
N ARG A 218 7.65 -17.71 11.78
CA ARG A 218 6.32 -18.14 12.23
C ARG A 218 5.64 -19.14 11.28
N GLY A 219 6.36 -19.68 10.28
CA GLY A 219 5.84 -20.69 9.35
C GLY A 219 5.21 -20.15 8.06
N PHE A 220 5.09 -18.83 7.90
CA PHE A 220 4.55 -18.24 6.66
C PHE A 220 5.57 -18.33 5.52
N ARG A 221 5.10 -18.62 4.30
CA ARG A 221 5.93 -18.81 3.11
C ARG A 221 5.74 -17.68 2.11
N MET A 222 6.77 -17.38 1.34
CA MET A 222 6.67 -16.46 0.19
C MET A 222 5.71 -17.02 -0.85
N ASN A 223 4.85 -16.15 -1.36
CA ASN A 223 3.98 -16.50 -2.49
C ASN A 223 4.77 -16.37 -3.79
N ARG A 224 4.93 -17.46 -4.52
CA ARG A 224 5.64 -17.55 -5.79
C ARG A 224 4.69 -18.01 -6.90
N LYS A 225 5.07 -17.81 -8.15
CA LYS A 225 4.23 -18.16 -9.32
C LYS A 225 3.81 -19.63 -9.33
N LEU A 226 4.72 -20.53 -8.96
CA LEU A 226 4.50 -21.99 -8.95
C LEU A 226 4.29 -22.58 -7.55
N GLU A 227 4.53 -21.80 -6.51
CA GLU A 227 4.41 -22.22 -5.11
C GLU A 227 3.52 -21.22 -4.36
N PRO A 228 2.21 -21.48 -4.24
CA PRO A 228 1.32 -20.62 -3.46
C PRO A 228 1.81 -20.47 -2.02
N GLY A 229 1.79 -19.26 -1.52
CA GLY A 229 2.23 -18.91 -0.17
C GLY A 229 1.43 -17.76 0.42
N HIS A 230 1.94 -17.20 1.48
CA HIS A 230 1.26 -16.25 2.33
C HIS A 230 1.73 -14.81 2.12
N ILE A 231 2.97 -14.59 1.62
CA ILE A 231 3.64 -13.30 1.66
C ILE A 231 3.98 -12.83 0.25
N ILE A 232 3.52 -11.63 -0.10
CA ILE A 232 3.95 -10.87 -1.28
C ILE A 232 4.63 -9.60 -0.78
N VAL A 233 5.73 -9.21 -1.42
CA VAL A 233 6.48 -8.01 -1.04
C VAL A 233 6.76 -7.13 -2.24
N GLU A 234 6.79 -5.83 -2.01
CA GLU A 234 7.35 -4.84 -2.92
C GLU A 234 8.19 -3.84 -2.12
N ASN A 235 9.44 -3.67 -2.54
CA ASN A 235 10.34 -2.71 -1.91
C ASN A 235 10.22 -1.37 -2.65
N TYR A 236 10.04 -0.28 -1.92
CA TYR A 236 10.27 1.06 -2.42
C TYR A 236 11.76 1.40 -2.27
N TRP A 237 12.36 1.95 -3.38
CA TRP A 237 13.78 2.29 -3.55
C TRP A 237 14.80 1.16 -3.36
#